data_0778fa9c52d27c062a6c5330cec17dcc
#
_entry.id   0778fa9c52d27c062a6c5330cec17dcc
#
_cell.length_a   1.000
_cell.length_b   1.000
_cell.length_c   1.000
_cell.angle_alpha   90.00
_cell.angle_beta   90.00
_cell.angle_gamma   90.00
#
_symmetry.space_group_name_H-M   'P 1'
#
loop_
_entity.id
_entity.type
_entity.pdbx_description
1 polymer ?
#
loop_
_entity_poly.entity_id
_entity_poly.type
_entity_poly.pdbx_seq_one_letter_code
_entity_poly.pdbx_strand_id
1 'polypeptide(L)'
;ADLEGEFEEATMVRDDLELVGEDLQEGQPENDRSSLAEDLRRLQKQEAELVGDRDRSELKVRDAERELNKARARQEGRSGTPGSAVTLAALTKLRQSGDVKGILGSLGELTAPKDPSHEEALANALGGGLRSIVVTDDDVAAKCIAWLRQNGGGRATFLPLSKLTTSRPGGRSLIVANNPGVIGFTHGLLDYDSEIETAV
;
A
#
# COMPACT_ATOMS: atom_id res chain seq x y z
N ALA A 1 85.40 -8.13 -43.55
CA ALA A 1 85.10 -8.13 -42.13
C ALA A 1 83.75 -7.50 -41.82
N ASP A 2 83.33 -6.51 -42.57
CA ASP A 2 82.04 -5.82 -42.29
C ASP A 2 80.81 -6.59 -42.80
N LEU A 3 80.92 -7.25 -43.95
CA LEU A 3 79.81 -8.00 -44.55
C LEU A 3 79.45 -9.32 -43.81
N GLU A 4 80.41 -9.91 -43.13
CA GLU A 4 80.17 -11.11 -42.28
C GLU A 4 79.40 -10.74 -41.01
N GLY A 5 79.72 -9.59 -40.40
CA GLY A 5 78.99 -9.11 -39.22
C GLY A 5 77.57 -8.73 -39.53
N GLU A 6 77.33 -8.07 -40.66
CA GLU A 6 75.96 -7.73 -41.15
C GLU A 6 75.15 -8.98 -41.48
N PHE A 7 75.77 -10.02 -42.00
CA PHE A 7 75.10 -11.30 -42.28
C PHE A 7 74.73 -12.08 -40.99
N GLU A 8 75.60 -12.08 -39.97
CA GLU A 8 75.34 -12.69 -38.70
C GLU A 8 74.19 -11.96 -37.98
N GLU A 9 74.22 -10.61 -37.99
CA GLU A 9 73.19 -9.81 -37.38
C GLU A 9 71.84 -10.01 -38.06
N ALA A 10 71.77 -10.05 -39.40
CA ALA A 10 70.57 -10.34 -40.18
C ALA A 10 70.05 -11.76 -39.92
N THR A 11 70.95 -12.73 -39.68
CA THR A 11 70.57 -14.12 -39.35
C THR A 11 69.97 -14.20 -37.96
N MET A 12 70.53 -13.51 -36.97
CA MET A 12 69.97 -13.44 -35.62
C MET A 12 68.61 -12.79 -35.61
N VAL A 13 68.43 -11.68 -36.32
CA VAL A 13 67.05 -11.02 -36.42
C VAL A 13 66.07 -11.90 -37.13
N ARG A 14 66.45 -12.69 -38.14
CA ARG A 14 65.54 -13.65 -38.78
C ARG A 14 65.12 -14.73 -37.80
N ASP A 15 66.08 -15.32 -37.06
CA ASP A 15 65.77 -16.42 -36.11
C ASP A 15 64.92 -15.92 -34.97
N ASP A 16 65.13 -14.67 -34.47
CA ASP A 16 64.27 -14.04 -33.48
C ASP A 16 62.83 -13.79 -34.02
N LEU A 17 62.70 -13.37 -35.30
CA LEU A 17 61.40 -13.19 -35.95
C LEU A 17 60.67 -14.50 -36.20
N GLU A 18 61.39 -15.60 -36.51
CA GLU A 18 60.79 -16.93 -36.62
C GLU A 18 60.31 -17.43 -35.27
N LEU A 19 61.04 -17.22 -34.17
CA LEU A 19 60.64 -17.59 -32.82
C LEU A 19 59.38 -16.80 -32.36
N VAL A 20 59.34 -15.50 -32.61
CA VAL A 20 58.16 -14.67 -32.33
C VAL A 20 56.98 -15.06 -33.22
N GLY A 21 57.29 -15.48 -34.47
CA GLY A 21 56.24 -15.99 -35.38
C GLY A 21 55.64 -17.31 -34.93
N GLU A 22 56.46 -18.21 -34.36
CA GLU A 22 55.99 -19.47 -33.75
C GLU A 22 55.16 -19.21 -32.50
N ASP A 23 55.62 -18.31 -31.59
CA ASP A 23 54.87 -17.92 -30.40
C ASP A 23 53.48 -17.28 -30.75
N LEU A 24 53.43 -16.53 -31.84
CA LEU A 24 52.20 -15.95 -32.37
C LEU A 24 51.26 -16.99 -33.04
N GLN A 25 51.82 -18.11 -33.54
CA GLN A 25 51.06 -19.21 -34.11
C GLN A 25 50.63 -20.22 -33.04
N GLU A 26 51.38 -20.40 -31.97
CA GLU A 26 50.97 -21.24 -30.83
C GLU A 26 49.85 -20.62 -29.99
N GLY A 27 49.72 -19.31 -29.96
CA GLY A 27 48.54 -18.62 -29.45
C GLY A 27 47.40 -18.74 -30.43
N GLN A 28 46.70 -19.88 -30.46
CA GLN A 28 45.62 -20.18 -31.40
C GLN A 28 44.44 -19.24 -31.21
N PRO A 29 44.32 -18.07 -31.88
CA PRO A 29 43.22 -17.14 -31.70
C PRO A 29 41.88 -17.71 -32.19
N GLU A 30 41.89 -18.78 -32.98
CA GLU A 30 40.66 -19.48 -33.42
C GLU A 30 40.11 -20.42 -32.33
N ASN A 31 40.94 -21.10 -31.55
CA ASN A 31 40.50 -21.93 -30.43
C ASN A 31 39.97 -21.07 -29.28
N ASP A 32 40.59 -19.92 -29.00
CA ASP A 32 40.11 -18.98 -27.99
C ASP A 32 38.78 -18.34 -28.40
N ARG A 33 38.63 -18.03 -29.67
CA ARG A 33 37.34 -17.52 -30.20
C ARG A 33 36.22 -18.56 -30.14
N SER A 34 36.52 -19.83 -30.40
CA SER A 34 35.57 -20.90 -30.34
C SER A 34 35.14 -21.17 -28.89
N SER A 35 36.07 -21.25 -27.95
CA SER A 35 35.79 -21.43 -26.51
C SER A 35 35.01 -20.27 -25.93
N LEU A 36 35.38 -19.02 -26.27
CA LEU A 36 34.65 -17.82 -25.88
C LEU A 36 33.21 -17.80 -26.46
N ALA A 37 33.02 -18.25 -27.69
CA ALA A 37 31.70 -18.35 -28.30
C ALA A 37 30.81 -19.41 -27.61
N GLU A 38 31.39 -20.50 -27.17
CA GLU A 38 30.68 -21.54 -26.40
C GLU A 38 30.32 -21.04 -24.99
N ASP A 39 31.24 -20.37 -24.33
CA ASP A 39 31.01 -19.76 -23.02
C ASP A 39 29.92 -18.68 -23.08
N LEU A 40 29.95 -17.86 -24.11
CA LEU A 40 28.91 -16.84 -24.35
C LEU A 40 27.52 -17.48 -24.54
N ARG A 41 27.45 -18.53 -25.35
CA ARG A 41 26.18 -19.30 -25.54
C ARG A 41 25.69 -19.92 -24.23
N ARG A 42 26.61 -20.49 -23.44
CA ARG A 42 26.30 -21.06 -22.12
C ARG A 42 25.77 -20.00 -21.18
N LEU A 43 26.45 -18.84 -21.09
CA LEU A 43 26.02 -17.75 -20.24
C LEU A 43 24.67 -17.14 -20.67
N GLN A 44 24.45 -16.98 -21.98
CA GLN A 44 23.16 -16.53 -22.49
C GLN A 44 22.02 -17.51 -22.16
N LYS A 45 22.29 -18.81 -22.20
CA LYS A 45 21.32 -19.83 -21.80
C LYS A 45 21.04 -19.76 -20.29
N GLN A 46 22.06 -19.59 -19.46
CA GLN A 46 21.91 -19.43 -18.02
C GLN A 46 21.14 -18.15 -17.67
N GLU A 47 21.43 -17.05 -18.35
CA GLU A 47 20.70 -15.79 -18.17
C GLU A 47 19.21 -15.97 -18.49
N ALA A 48 18.88 -16.62 -19.62
CA ALA A 48 17.50 -16.87 -19.99
C ALA A 48 16.76 -17.76 -18.96
N GLU A 49 17.43 -18.79 -18.42
CA GLU A 49 16.91 -19.66 -17.36
C GLU A 49 16.67 -18.85 -16.06
N LEU A 50 17.63 -18.02 -15.65
CA LEU A 50 17.51 -17.19 -14.44
C LEU A 50 16.43 -16.12 -14.57
N VAL A 51 16.28 -15.51 -15.74
CA VAL A 51 15.17 -14.58 -16.03
C VAL A 51 13.84 -15.29 -15.90
N GLY A 52 13.71 -16.49 -16.47
CA GLY A 52 12.50 -17.30 -16.33
C GLY A 52 12.18 -17.70 -14.88
N ASP A 53 13.20 -18.01 -14.08
CA ASP A 53 13.04 -18.33 -12.66
C ASP A 53 12.66 -17.10 -11.83
N ARG A 54 13.25 -15.95 -12.16
CA ARG A 54 12.88 -14.67 -11.55
C ARG A 54 11.38 -14.38 -11.81
N ASP A 55 10.96 -14.44 -13.06
CA ASP A 55 9.58 -14.13 -13.44
C ASP A 55 8.57 -15.10 -12.77
N ARG A 56 8.92 -16.40 -12.68
CA ARG A 56 8.14 -17.39 -11.92
C ARG A 56 8.07 -17.06 -10.43
N SER A 57 9.17 -16.58 -9.86
CA SER A 57 9.23 -16.22 -8.45
C SER A 57 8.44 -14.96 -8.17
N GLU A 58 8.49 -13.96 -9.05
CA GLU A 58 7.67 -12.74 -8.95
C GLU A 58 6.17 -13.06 -9.00
N LEU A 59 5.74 -13.98 -9.87
CA LEU A 59 4.34 -14.42 -9.91
C LEU A 59 3.93 -15.08 -8.58
N LYS A 60 4.77 -15.96 -8.02
CA LYS A 60 4.51 -16.58 -6.72
C LYS A 60 4.39 -15.56 -5.58
N VAL A 61 5.26 -14.53 -5.59
CA VAL A 61 5.19 -13.44 -4.60
C VAL A 61 3.87 -12.68 -4.73
N ARG A 62 3.47 -12.29 -5.94
CA ARG A 62 2.20 -11.60 -6.19
C ARG A 62 0.98 -12.43 -5.76
N ASP A 63 1.01 -13.73 -6.02
CA ASP A 63 -0.09 -14.61 -5.61
C ASP A 63 -0.12 -14.80 -4.10
N ALA A 64 1.03 -14.94 -3.45
CA ALA A 64 1.12 -14.98 -1.98
C ALA A 64 0.66 -13.67 -1.32
N GLU A 65 1.01 -12.52 -1.90
CA GLU A 65 0.52 -11.21 -1.44
C GLU A 65 -1.00 -11.08 -1.57
N ARG A 66 -1.58 -11.56 -2.68
CA ARG A 66 -3.04 -11.59 -2.86
C ARG A 66 -3.73 -12.46 -1.82
N GLU A 67 -3.20 -13.65 -1.56
CA GLU A 67 -3.75 -14.54 -0.54
C GLU A 67 -3.57 -13.98 0.87
N LEU A 68 -2.44 -13.33 1.16
CA LEU A 68 -2.22 -12.63 2.43
C LEU A 68 -3.24 -11.49 2.61
N ASN A 69 -3.47 -10.69 1.58
CA ASN A 69 -4.45 -9.60 1.63
C ASN A 69 -5.88 -10.13 1.80
N LYS A 70 -6.23 -11.23 1.12
CA LYS A 70 -7.53 -11.91 1.34
C LYS A 70 -7.64 -12.47 2.76
N ALA A 71 -6.58 -13.08 3.30
CA ALA A 71 -6.57 -13.60 4.66
C ALA A 71 -6.68 -12.46 5.69
N ARG A 72 -5.97 -11.36 5.48
CA ARG A 72 -6.09 -10.13 6.32
C ARG A 72 -7.50 -9.57 6.26
N ALA A 73 -8.08 -9.42 5.05
CA ALA A 73 -9.46 -8.95 4.91
C ALA A 73 -10.48 -9.89 5.59
N ARG A 74 -10.27 -11.22 5.53
CA ARG A 74 -11.10 -12.19 6.27
C ARG A 74 -10.91 -12.09 7.77
N GLN A 75 -9.69 -11.87 8.25
CA GLN A 75 -9.38 -11.66 9.66
C GLN A 75 -9.94 -10.33 10.15
N GLU A 76 -9.80 -9.27 9.37
CA GLU A 76 -10.40 -7.95 9.63
C GLU A 76 -11.93 -8.02 9.59
N GLY A 77 -12.51 -8.81 8.69
CA GLY A 77 -13.95 -9.09 8.66
C GLY A 77 -14.44 -9.91 9.87
N ARG A 78 -13.56 -10.72 10.50
CA ARG A 78 -13.84 -11.46 11.74
C ARG A 78 -13.57 -10.66 13.01
N SER A 79 -12.52 -9.82 13.02
CA SER A 79 -12.13 -8.98 14.15
C SER A 79 -12.71 -7.57 14.11
N GLY A 80 -13.57 -7.32 13.12
CA GLY A 80 -14.37 -6.10 13.05
C GLY A 80 -13.93 -5.14 11.96
N THR A 81 -14.83 -4.96 11.00
CA THR A 81 -15.02 -3.67 10.34
C THR A 81 -14.94 -2.59 11.41
N PRO A 82 -14.21 -1.46 11.20
CA PRO A 82 -14.23 -0.36 12.16
C PRO A 82 -15.66 -0.04 12.59
N GLY A 83 -15.92 -0.03 13.90
CA GLY A 83 -17.27 0.12 14.44
C GLY A 83 -18.15 -1.13 14.30
N SER A 84 -17.56 -2.34 14.38
CA SER A 84 -18.36 -3.58 14.49
C SER A 84 -19.30 -3.53 15.70
N ALA A 85 -20.39 -4.30 15.69
CA ALA A 85 -21.30 -4.36 16.82
C ALA A 85 -20.59 -4.68 18.15
N VAL A 86 -19.55 -5.51 18.11
CA VAL A 86 -18.72 -5.84 19.27
C VAL A 86 -17.95 -4.62 19.76
N THR A 87 -17.35 -3.85 18.86
CA THR A 87 -16.61 -2.64 19.21
C THR A 87 -17.53 -1.55 19.75
N LEU A 88 -18.71 -1.36 19.16
CA LEU A 88 -19.73 -0.42 19.63
C LEU A 88 -20.22 -0.81 21.02
N ALA A 89 -20.53 -2.09 21.25
CA ALA A 89 -20.96 -2.58 22.56
C ALA A 89 -19.87 -2.41 23.63
N ALA A 90 -18.59 -2.63 23.27
CA ALA A 90 -17.45 -2.40 24.15
C ALA A 90 -17.31 -0.92 24.54
N LEU A 91 -17.44 0.00 23.59
CA LEU A 91 -17.38 1.44 23.83
C LEU A 91 -18.61 1.96 24.58
N THR A 92 -19.80 1.39 24.35
CA THR A 92 -20.99 1.69 25.14
C THR A 92 -20.79 1.30 26.60
N LYS A 93 -20.21 0.13 26.87
CA LYS A 93 -19.86 -0.28 28.24
C LYS A 93 -18.84 0.67 28.88
N LEU A 94 -17.81 1.07 28.12
CA LEU A 94 -16.80 2.02 28.59
C LEU A 94 -17.41 3.39 28.92
N ARG A 95 -18.39 3.86 28.11
CA ARG A 95 -19.15 5.07 28.39
C ARG A 95 -19.98 4.94 29.68
N GLN A 96 -20.64 3.80 29.86
CA GLN A 96 -21.49 3.52 31.03
C GLN A 96 -20.69 3.36 32.33
N SER A 97 -19.47 2.77 32.28
CA SER A 97 -18.60 2.65 33.45
C SER A 97 -18.11 4.01 33.97
N GLY A 98 -18.09 5.04 33.12
CA GLY A 98 -17.61 6.36 33.47
C GLY A 98 -16.08 6.50 33.55
N ASP A 99 -15.34 5.44 33.20
CA ASP A 99 -13.87 5.44 33.24
C ASP A 99 -13.28 6.43 32.25
N VAL A 100 -13.96 6.65 31.11
CA VAL A 100 -13.60 7.65 30.11
C VAL A 100 -14.81 8.56 29.86
N LYS A 101 -14.70 9.79 30.33
CA LYS A 101 -15.72 10.83 30.07
C LYS A 101 -15.45 11.48 28.70
N GLY A 102 -16.50 11.95 28.04
CA GLY A 102 -16.40 12.63 26.74
C GLY A 102 -16.68 11.73 25.52
N ILE A 103 -17.16 10.50 25.73
CA ILE A 103 -17.70 9.66 24.65
C ILE A 103 -19.18 10.03 24.50
N LEU A 104 -19.54 10.65 23.36
CA LEU A 104 -20.90 11.05 23.08
C LEU A 104 -21.74 9.89 22.56
N GLY A 105 -21.22 9.12 21.61
CA GLY A 105 -21.90 7.96 21.02
C GLY A 105 -21.45 7.71 19.60
N SER A 106 -22.07 6.76 18.92
CA SER A 106 -21.87 6.61 17.47
C SER A 106 -22.65 7.68 16.71
N LEU A 107 -22.15 8.09 15.54
CA LEU A 107 -22.83 9.08 14.71
C LEU A 107 -24.26 8.65 14.39
N GLY A 108 -24.49 7.33 14.14
CA GLY A 108 -25.82 6.79 13.90
C GLY A 108 -26.76 6.81 15.11
N GLU A 109 -26.23 6.81 16.35
CA GLU A 109 -27.04 7.00 17.58
C GLU A 109 -27.38 8.48 17.82
N LEU A 110 -26.52 9.39 17.35
CA LEU A 110 -26.62 10.82 17.60
C LEU A 110 -27.36 11.59 16.48
N THR A 111 -27.70 10.88 15.40
CA THR A 111 -28.40 11.47 14.25
C THR A 111 -29.65 10.67 13.91
N ALA A 112 -30.68 11.34 13.46
CA ALA A 112 -31.92 10.73 12.93
C ALA A 112 -32.29 11.36 11.58
N PRO A 113 -32.92 10.62 10.66
CA PRO A 113 -33.43 11.24 9.44
C PRO A 113 -34.61 12.16 9.80
N LYS A 114 -34.67 13.37 9.25
CA LYS A 114 -35.83 14.27 9.39
C LYS A 114 -37.10 13.70 8.78
N ASP A 115 -36.92 12.96 7.68
CA ASP A 115 -38.01 12.23 7.01
C ASP A 115 -37.65 10.74 6.98
N PRO A 116 -38.45 9.86 7.58
CA PRO A 116 -38.23 8.42 7.59
C PRO A 116 -38.10 7.80 6.19
N SER A 117 -38.70 8.39 5.17
CA SER A 117 -38.62 7.90 3.79
C SER A 117 -37.18 7.99 3.22
N HIS A 118 -36.32 8.82 3.81
CA HIS A 118 -34.91 8.99 3.39
C HIS A 118 -33.93 8.12 4.19
N GLU A 119 -34.38 7.31 5.15
CA GLU A 119 -33.52 6.54 6.05
C GLU A 119 -32.55 5.63 5.28
N GLU A 120 -33.05 4.86 4.32
CA GLU A 120 -32.24 3.95 3.53
C GLU A 120 -31.22 4.71 2.66
N ALA A 121 -31.62 5.80 2.04
CA ALA A 121 -30.75 6.63 1.22
C ALA A 121 -29.64 7.28 2.06
N LEU A 122 -29.96 7.79 3.25
CA LEU A 122 -29.01 8.36 4.20
C LEU A 122 -28.07 7.31 4.77
N ALA A 123 -28.57 6.12 5.12
CA ALA A 123 -27.76 5.01 5.59
C ALA A 123 -26.73 4.58 4.52
N ASN A 124 -27.13 4.53 3.26
CA ASN A 124 -26.25 4.22 2.14
C ASN A 124 -25.23 5.36 1.88
N ALA A 125 -25.64 6.61 1.92
CA ALA A 125 -24.78 7.75 1.69
C ALA A 125 -23.70 7.90 2.77
N LEU A 126 -24.07 7.75 4.04
CA LEU A 126 -23.17 7.82 5.19
C LEU A 126 -22.36 6.53 5.38
N GLY A 127 -22.91 5.38 4.98
CA GLY A 127 -22.23 4.09 4.99
C GLY A 127 -21.55 3.78 6.33
N GLY A 128 -20.23 3.52 6.27
CA GLY A 128 -19.42 3.24 7.46
C GLY A 128 -19.29 4.42 8.43
N GLY A 129 -19.54 5.65 7.98
CA GLY A 129 -19.48 6.87 8.79
C GLY A 129 -20.43 6.84 9.99
N LEU A 130 -21.62 6.23 9.84
CA LEU A 130 -22.59 6.08 10.94
C LEU A 130 -22.04 5.34 12.17
N ARG A 131 -21.03 4.49 11.97
CA ARG A 131 -20.38 3.74 13.05
C ARG A 131 -19.21 4.47 13.70
N SER A 132 -18.88 5.67 13.23
CA SER A 132 -17.83 6.48 13.82
C SER A 132 -18.27 6.98 15.18
N ILE A 133 -17.35 6.99 16.14
CA ILE A 133 -17.61 7.40 17.52
C ILE A 133 -17.27 8.87 17.67
N VAL A 134 -18.27 9.65 18.04
CA VAL A 134 -18.09 11.08 18.35
C VAL A 134 -17.58 11.22 19.76
N VAL A 135 -16.50 11.96 19.93
CA VAL A 135 -15.87 12.25 21.22
C VAL A 135 -15.56 13.75 21.33
N THR A 136 -15.47 14.26 22.54
CA THR A 136 -15.25 15.69 22.78
C THR A 136 -13.90 16.18 22.23
N ASP A 137 -12.85 15.38 22.44
CA ASP A 137 -11.48 15.76 22.07
C ASP A 137 -10.62 14.57 21.69
N ASP A 138 -9.41 14.86 21.22
CA ASP A 138 -8.43 13.87 20.80
C ASP A 138 -7.82 13.07 21.96
N ASP A 139 -7.74 13.63 23.16
CA ASP A 139 -7.28 12.91 24.35
C ASP A 139 -8.26 11.80 24.75
N VAL A 140 -9.55 12.07 24.65
CA VAL A 140 -10.60 11.05 24.86
C VAL A 140 -10.49 9.95 23.78
N ALA A 141 -10.29 10.32 22.52
CA ALA A 141 -10.08 9.36 21.44
C ALA A 141 -8.86 8.46 21.73
N ALA A 142 -7.74 9.04 22.16
CA ALA A 142 -6.52 8.32 22.48
C ALA A 142 -6.74 7.32 23.66
N LYS A 143 -7.45 7.73 24.69
CA LYS A 143 -7.82 6.85 25.83
C LYS A 143 -8.71 5.69 25.37
N CYS A 144 -9.70 5.96 24.53
CA CYS A 144 -10.57 4.92 23.97
C CYS A 144 -9.77 3.93 23.11
N ILE A 145 -8.83 4.40 22.28
CA ILE A 145 -7.97 3.54 21.45
C ILE A 145 -7.09 2.66 22.33
N ALA A 146 -6.46 3.24 23.38
CA ALA A 146 -5.64 2.49 24.32
C ALA A 146 -6.46 1.40 25.02
N TRP A 147 -7.65 1.74 25.50
CA TRP A 147 -8.56 0.80 26.13
C TRP A 147 -8.99 -0.35 25.21
N LEU A 148 -9.38 -0.03 23.95
CA LEU A 148 -9.74 -1.04 22.95
C LEU A 148 -8.58 -1.99 22.65
N ARG A 149 -7.34 -1.48 22.57
CA ARG A 149 -6.15 -2.31 22.37
C ARG A 149 -5.91 -3.27 23.54
N GLN A 150 -6.05 -2.80 24.76
CA GLN A 150 -5.84 -3.60 25.97
C GLN A 150 -6.91 -4.69 26.15
N ASN A 151 -8.16 -4.40 25.75
CA ASN A 151 -9.30 -5.29 25.97
C ASN A 151 -9.72 -6.09 24.72
N GLY A 152 -8.93 -6.03 23.61
CA GLY A 152 -9.26 -6.74 22.39
C GLY A 152 -10.59 -6.29 21.75
N GLY A 153 -11.02 -5.04 22.01
CA GLY A 153 -12.30 -4.48 21.63
C GLY A 153 -12.47 -4.13 20.15
N GLY A 154 -11.52 -4.51 19.30
CA GLY A 154 -11.57 -4.27 17.86
C GLY A 154 -11.09 -2.88 17.45
N ARG A 155 -11.57 -2.39 16.29
CA ARG A 155 -11.19 -1.10 15.71
C ARG A 155 -12.40 -0.17 15.65
N ALA A 156 -12.19 1.11 15.93
CA ALA A 156 -13.19 2.16 15.76
C ALA A 156 -12.57 3.39 15.07
N THR A 157 -13.40 4.12 14.36
CA THR A 157 -13.07 5.47 13.87
C THR A 157 -13.61 6.45 14.90
N PHE A 158 -12.77 7.40 15.33
CA PHE A 158 -13.16 8.44 16.27
C PHE A 158 -13.22 9.78 15.56
N LEU A 159 -14.22 10.58 15.92
CA LEU A 159 -14.45 11.94 15.46
C LEU A 159 -14.32 12.90 16.65
N PRO A 160 -13.10 13.40 16.93
CA PRO A 160 -12.90 14.37 18.02
C PRO A 160 -13.40 15.75 17.60
N LEU A 161 -14.46 16.24 18.24
CA LEU A 161 -15.09 17.52 17.91
C LEU A 161 -14.11 18.70 17.97
N SER A 162 -13.14 18.64 18.88
CA SER A 162 -12.10 19.69 19.02
C SER A 162 -11.19 19.85 17.79
N LYS A 163 -11.13 18.86 16.91
CA LYS A 163 -10.26 18.85 15.71
C LYS A 163 -11.04 18.94 14.40
N LEU A 164 -12.34 18.76 14.45
CA LEU A 164 -13.19 18.87 13.26
C LEU A 164 -13.47 20.34 12.95
N THR A 165 -13.45 20.66 11.68
CA THR A 165 -13.84 21.97 11.18
C THR A 165 -14.95 21.80 10.16
N THR A 166 -16.00 22.59 10.28
CA THR A 166 -17.06 22.62 9.26
C THR A 166 -16.50 23.08 7.92
N SER A 167 -16.75 22.28 6.90
CA SER A 167 -16.40 22.63 5.52
C SER A 167 -17.67 22.98 4.76
N ARG A 168 -17.68 24.13 4.11
CA ARG A 168 -18.81 24.50 3.23
C ARG A 168 -18.74 23.68 1.94
N PRO A 169 -19.90 23.22 1.42
CA PRO A 169 -19.93 22.54 0.13
C PRO A 169 -19.27 23.36 -0.97
N GLY A 170 -18.40 22.74 -1.75
CA GLY A 170 -17.74 23.39 -2.88
C GLY A 170 -18.73 23.71 -4.01
N GLY A 171 -18.34 24.64 -4.90
CA GLY A 171 -19.19 25.11 -6.00
C GLY A 171 -19.75 23.96 -6.88
N ARG A 172 -18.98 22.89 -7.10
CA ARG A 172 -19.45 21.72 -7.85
C ARG A 172 -20.58 20.98 -7.12
N SER A 173 -20.46 20.83 -5.80
CA SER A 173 -21.50 20.18 -4.98
C SER A 173 -22.78 21.00 -4.96
N LEU A 174 -22.66 22.34 -4.94
CA LEU A 174 -23.81 23.24 -5.02
C LEU A 174 -24.54 23.15 -6.36
N ILE A 175 -23.79 23.00 -7.48
CA ILE A 175 -24.40 22.78 -8.81
C ILE A 175 -25.17 21.47 -8.85
N VAL A 176 -24.56 20.39 -8.30
CA VAL A 176 -25.22 19.06 -8.25
C VAL A 176 -26.47 19.10 -7.37
N ALA A 177 -26.42 19.80 -6.24
CA ALA A 177 -27.56 19.92 -5.33
C ALA A 177 -28.80 20.58 -5.97
N ASN A 178 -28.62 21.38 -7.03
CA ASN A 178 -29.73 22.02 -7.76
C ASN A 178 -30.28 21.18 -8.92
N ASN A 179 -29.74 19.95 -9.15
CA ASN A 179 -30.24 19.10 -10.22
C ASN A 179 -31.59 18.45 -9.85
N PRO A 180 -32.49 18.23 -10.83
CA PRO A 180 -33.74 17.49 -10.61
C PRO A 180 -33.45 16.10 -10.03
N GLY A 181 -34.18 15.71 -8.98
CA GLY A 181 -34.02 14.43 -8.29
C GLY A 181 -33.01 14.44 -7.14
N VAL A 182 -32.26 15.53 -6.91
CA VAL A 182 -31.43 15.70 -5.73
C VAL A 182 -32.23 16.36 -4.61
N ILE A 183 -32.34 15.67 -3.47
CA ILE A 183 -33.12 16.14 -2.31
C ILE A 183 -32.37 17.20 -1.52
N GLY A 184 -31.04 17.05 -1.43
CA GLY A 184 -30.19 18.00 -0.70
C GLY A 184 -28.91 17.36 -0.17
N PHE A 185 -28.22 18.13 0.66
CA PHE A 185 -27.03 17.64 1.38
C PHE A 185 -27.44 16.84 2.62
N THR A 186 -26.67 15.81 2.95
CA THR A 186 -26.91 14.88 4.05
C THR A 186 -27.14 15.61 5.39
N HIS A 187 -26.30 16.60 5.72
CA HIS A 187 -26.45 17.37 6.96
C HIS A 187 -27.78 18.12 7.06
N GLY A 188 -28.33 18.55 5.94
CA GLY A 188 -29.65 19.21 5.89
C GLY A 188 -30.83 18.27 6.10
N LEU A 189 -30.64 16.97 5.87
CA LEU A 189 -31.68 15.91 5.93
C LEU A 189 -31.64 15.15 7.25
N LEU A 190 -30.65 15.39 8.09
CA LEU A 190 -30.51 14.78 9.41
C LEU A 190 -30.97 15.74 10.51
N ASP A 191 -31.54 15.16 11.55
CA ASP A 191 -31.82 15.79 12.83
C ASP A 191 -30.70 15.36 13.82
N TYR A 192 -30.09 16.33 14.47
CA TYR A 192 -28.96 16.11 15.40
C TYR A 192 -28.78 17.32 16.33
N ASP A 193 -28.12 17.11 17.45
CA ASP A 193 -27.79 18.18 18.37
C ASP A 193 -26.71 19.09 17.76
N SER A 194 -26.86 20.41 17.97
CA SER A 194 -25.90 21.43 17.50
C SER A 194 -24.47 21.20 18.01
N GLU A 195 -24.29 20.50 19.13
CA GLU A 195 -22.98 20.14 19.68
C GLU A 195 -22.18 19.28 18.72
N ILE A 196 -22.81 18.44 17.91
CA ILE A 196 -22.15 17.55 16.96
C ILE A 196 -22.18 18.00 15.50
N GLU A 197 -22.62 19.24 15.24
CA GLU A 197 -22.71 19.79 13.88
C GLU A 197 -21.43 19.61 13.06
N THR A 198 -20.26 19.73 13.71
CA THR A 198 -18.95 19.56 13.05
C THR A 198 -18.64 18.11 12.64
N ALA A 199 -19.35 17.14 13.18
CA ALA A 199 -19.17 15.72 12.90
C ALA A 199 -20.14 15.19 11.80
N VAL A 200 -21.18 15.94 11.48
CA VAL A 200 -22.20 15.66 10.47
C VAL A 200 -21.88 16.37 9.15
#